data_0e909ad7917c22fb38fb6d4165cf40ac
#
_entry.id   0e909ad7917c22fb38fb6d4165cf40ac
#
_cell.length_a   1.000
_cell.length_b   1.000
_cell.length_c   1.000
_cell.angle_alpha   90.00
_cell.angle_beta   90.00
_cell.angle_gamma   90.00
#
_symmetry.space_group_name_H-M   'P 1'
#
loop_
_entity.id
_entity.type
_entity.pdbx_description
1 polymer ?
#
loop_
_entity_poly.entity_id
_entity_poly.type
_entity_poly.pdbx_seq_one_letter_code
_entity_poly.pdbx_strand_id
1 'polypeptide(L)'
;LSISSVVSAAEIKMGKADWDTGYFQAEIYKQALEKMGYKVSGPTVMKPQVFYVAAASGDVDLWVNGWFGTHDGYIAESKGKVKAVGTVMEKGGLQGYLIDKKTADKYGIKSVKDIKKHAKQFDSNGDGKADMASCPPGWGCEKVIAKHFDELGLADYINRVQADYSASMADIISKYKNGKSVLFYTWTPNWTVGTLKLGEDIVWIDVPYSGTESVS
;
A
#
# COMPACT_ATOMS: atom_id res chain seq x y z
N LEU A 1 15.38 -6.39 55.08
CA LEU A 1 14.41 -5.69 54.23
C LEU A 1 14.97 -5.71 52.79
N SER A 2 14.49 -6.68 52.00
CA SER A 2 14.80 -6.74 50.54
C SER A 2 13.93 -5.73 49.85
N ILE A 3 14.53 -4.66 49.32
CA ILE A 3 13.86 -3.72 48.45
C ILE A 3 13.83 -4.39 47.06
N SER A 4 12.72 -5.05 46.71
CA SER A 4 12.46 -5.47 45.32
C SER A 4 12.26 -4.21 44.51
N SER A 5 13.28 -3.79 43.77
CA SER A 5 13.13 -2.77 42.76
C SER A 5 12.16 -3.30 41.70
N VAL A 6 10.95 -2.79 41.67
CA VAL A 6 10.01 -3.00 40.56
C VAL A 6 10.64 -2.33 39.36
N VAL A 7 11.28 -3.12 38.51
CA VAL A 7 11.69 -2.63 37.17
C VAL A 7 10.39 -2.37 36.44
N SER A 8 10.01 -1.12 36.30
CA SER A 8 8.90 -0.73 35.45
C SER A 8 9.27 -1.16 34.01
N ALA A 9 8.46 -2.02 33.41
CA ALA A 9 8.64 -2.37 32.02
C ALA A 9 8.64 -1.08 31.16
N ALA A 10 9.62 -0.96 30.27
CA ALA A 10 9.68 0.17 29.37
C ALA A 10 8.39 0.25 28.53
N GLU A 11 7.85 1.43 28.39
CA GLU A 11 6.67 1.68 27.56
C GLU A 11 7.10 1.73 26.09
N ILE A 12 6.42 0.94 25.24
CA ILE A 12 6.60 0.92 23.80
C ILE A 12 5.48 1.73 23.15
N LYS A 13 5.82 2.79 22.48
CA LYS A 13 4.88 3.63 21.71
C LYS A 13 4.77 3.10 20.30
N MET A 14 3.60 2.53 19.94
CA MET A 14 3.38 1.94 18.64
C MET A 14 2.66 2.89 17.68
N GLY A 15 3.15 2.98 16.45
CA GLY A 15 2.40 3.45 15.29
C GLY A 15 1.78 2.28 14.54
N LYS A 16 0.70 2.55 13.80
CA LYS A 16 0.11 1.64 12.83
C LYS A 16 -0.23 2.35 11.54
N ALA A 17 -0.15 1.62 10.44
CA ALA A 17 -0.53 2.10 9.12
C ALA A 17 -2.02 2.44 9.06
N ASP A 18 -2.40 3.28 8.09
CA ASP A 18 -3.79 3.64 7.79
C ASP A 18 -4.41 2.73 6.70
N TRP A 19 -4.05 1.43 6.73
CA TRP A 19 -4.62 0.38 5.89
C TRP A 19 -4.83 -0.92 6.67
N ASP A 20 -5.75 -1.78 6.20
CA ASP A 20 -6.30 -2.92 6.93
C ASP A 20 -5.27 -3.93 7.43
N THR A 21 -4.33 -4.36 6.58
CA THR A 21 -3.28 -5.31 6.99
C THR A 21 -2.35 -4.70 8.03
N GLY A 22 -2.13 -3.37 7.98
CA GLY A 22 -1.39 -2.65 9.00
C GLY A 22 -2.11 -2.63 10.36
N TYR A 23 -3.41 -2.42 10.36
CA TYR A 23 -4.23 -2.49 11.59
C TYR A 23 -4.14 -3.87 12.23
N PHE A 24 -4.37 -4.91 11.44
CA PHE A 24 -4.36 -6.28 11.93
C PHE A 24 -3.01 -6.69 12.53
N GLN A 25 -1.92 -6.42 11.81
CA GLN A 25 -0.59 -6.76 12.28
C GLN A 25 -0.20 -5.97 13.52
N ALA A 26 -0.51 -4.67 13.58
CA ALA A 26 -0.21 -3.86 14.76
C ALA A 26 -0.91 -4.39 16.02
N GLU A 27 -2.16 -4.81 15.93
CA GLU A 27 -2.89 -5.39 17.07
C GLU A 27 -2.30 -6.72 17.53
N ILE A 28 -1.86 -7.59 16.60
CA ILE A 28 -1.19 -8.84 16.95
C ILE A 28 0.10 -8.57 17.73
N TYR A 29 0.94 -7.66 17.23
CA TYR A 29 2.20 -7.32 17.89
C TYR A 29 1.98 -6.64 19.23
N LYS A 30 1.00 -5.75 19.36
CA LYS A 30 0.61 -5.15 20.64
C LYS A 30 0.30 -6.24 21.67
N GLN A 31 -0.63 -7.14 21.34
CA GLN A 31 -1.03 -8.22 22.25
C GLN A 31 0.13 -9.14 22.61
N ALA A 32 1.02 -9.43 21.65
CA ALA A 32 2.20 -10.24 21.92
C ALA A 32 3.17 -9.53 22.89
N LEU A 33 3.45 -8.27 22.68
CA LEU A 33 4.32 -7.46 23.55
C LEU A 33 3.74 -7.32 24.96
N GLU A 34 2.43 -7.08 25.08
CA GLU A 34 1.74 -7.01 26.38
C GLU A 34 1.81 -8.34 27.14
N LYS A 35 1.65 -9.49 26.44
CA LYS A 35 1.85 -10.81 27.02
C LYS A 35 3.28 -11.09 27.46
N MET A 36 4.26 -10.46 26.83
CA MET A 36 5.67 -10.51 27.24
C MET A 36 5.99 -9.56 28.40
N GLY A 37 5.02 -8.80 28.89
CA GLY A 37 5.16 -7.92 30.05
C GLY A 37 5.55 -6.47 29.71
N TYR A 38 5.57 -6.09 28.44
CA TYR A 38 5.78 -4.69 28.06
C TYR A 38 4.48 -3.88 28.22
N LYS A 39 4.62 -2.62 28.59
CA LYS A 39 3.53 -1.65 28.48
C LYS A 39 3.52 -1.10 27.06
N VAL A 40 2.39 -1.19 26.36
CA VAL A 40 2.27 -0.69 24.98
C VAL A 40 1.25 0.43 24.94
N SER A 41 1.66 1.61 24.45
CA SER A 41 0.77 2.72 24.13
C SER A 41 0.49 2.80 22.63
N GLY A 42 -0.71 3.16 22.27
CA GLY A 42 -1.22 3.09 20.89
C GLY A 42 -1.84 1.71 20.60
N PRO A 43 -1.73 1.20 19.37
CA PRO A 43 -1.07 1.78 18.18
C PRO A 43 -1.83 2.97 17.59
N THR A 44 -1.11 4.07 17.36
CA THR A 44 -1.67 5.29 16.76
C THR A 44 -1.62 5.24 15.24
N VAL A 45 -2.72 5.57 14.58
CA VAL A 45 -2.79 5.59 13.10
C VAL A 45 -1.92 6.70 12.53
N MET A 46 -1.05 6.34 11.60
CA MET A 46 -0.12 7.27 10.95
C MET A 46 0.08 6.89 9.49
N LYS A 47 0.33 7.88 8.64
CA LYS A 47 0.91 7.64 7.32
C LYS A 47 2.41 7.34 7.44
N PRO A 48 3.01 6.58 6.50
CA PRO A 48 4.42 6.22 6.57
C PRO A 48 5.34 7.42 6.80
N GLN A 49 5.20 8.48 6.04
CA GLN A 49 6.03 9.67 6.19
C GLN A 49 5.99 10.25 7.62
N VAL A 50 4.78 10.32 8.22
CA VAL A 50 4.60 10.84 9.58
C VAL A 50 5.25 9.92 10.60
N PHE A 51 5.08 8.59 10.43
CA PHE A 51 5.71 7.61 11.31
C PHE A 51 7.23 7.75 11.32
N TYR A 52 7.87 7.79 10.13
CA TYR A 52 9.35 7.85 10.09
C TYR A 52 9.90 9.13 10.70
N VAL A 53 9.21 10.26 10.58
CA VAL A 53 9.57 11.51 11.25
C VAL A 53 9.42 11.37 12.77
N ALA A 54 8.28 10.87 13.25
CA ALA A 54 8.00 10.68 14.67
C ALA A 54 8.98 9.66 15.31
N ALA A 55 9.30 8.58 14.61
CA ALA A 55 10.28 7.59 15.07
C ALA A 55 11.70 8.18 15.13
N ALA A 56 12.08 8.99 14.16
CA ALA A 56 13.38 9.67 14.17
C ALA A 56 13.52 10.72 15.29
N SER A 57 12.40 11.28 15.78
CA SER A 57 12.38 12.20 16.95
C SER A 57 12.21 11.48 18.29
N GLY A 58 11.87 10.17 18.31
CA GLY A 58 11.66 9.39 19.53
C GLY A 58 10.23 9.47 20.09
N ASP A 59 9.29 9.98 19.29
CA ASP A 59 7.87 10.05 19.68
C ASP A 59 7.14 8.73 19.49
N VAL A 60 7.68 7.84 18.63
CA VAL A 60 7.18 6.49 18.35
C VAL A 60 8.36 5.53 18.28
N ASP A 61 8.18 4.32 18.80
CA ASP A 61 9.25 3.32 18.91
C ASP A 61 9.13 2.20 17.87
N LEU A 62 7.92 1.83 17.47
CA LEU A 62 7.67 0.62 16.68
C LEU A 62 6.58 0.80 15.63
N TRP A 63 6.84 0.21 14.45
CA TRP A 63 5.90 0.02 13.37
C TRP A 63 6.09 -1.37 12.75
N VAL A 64 5.03 -2.14 12.58
CA VAL A 64 5.14 -3.55 12.19
C VAL A 64 4.72 -3.88 10.76
N ASN A 65 4.39 -2.90 9.95
CA ASN A 65 4.01 -3.09 8.55
C ASN A 65 4.82 -2.16 7.64
N GLY A 66 6.16 -2.31 7.70
CA GLY A 66 7.08 -1.60 6.81
C GLY A 66 7.13 -2.27 5.44
N TRP A 67 6.90 -1.51 4.37
CA TRP A 67 7.02 -1.95 2.98
C TRP A 67 8.39 -1.53 2.44
N PHE A 68 9.38 -2.39 2.65
CA PHE A 68 10.75 -2.13 2.20
C PHE A 68 10.81 -2.10 0.67
N GLY A 69 11.70 -1.28 0.14
CA GLY A 69 11.65 -0.80 -1.23
C GLY A 69 10.91 0.53 -1.32
N THR A 70 9.60 0.57 -1.04
CA THR A 70 8.84 1.82 -1.07
C THR A 70 9.09 2.74 0.13
N HIS A 71 9.53 2.19 1.26
CA HIS A 71 9.86 2.95 2.47
C HIS A 71 11.36 3.26 2.64
N ASP A 72 12.23 2.75 1.78
CA ASP A 72 13.69 2.89 1.92
C ASP A 72 14.13 4.36 1.93
N GLY A 73 13.46 5.21 1.14
CA GLY A 73 13.70 6.65 1.15
C GLY A 73 13.47 7.29 2.52
N TYR A 74 12.40 6.92 3.22
CA TYR A 74 12.11 7.44 4.56
C TYR A 74 13.13 6.95 5.60
N ILE A 75 13.57 5.67 5.48
CA ILE A 75 14.62 5.11 6.35
C ILE A 75 15.93 5.88 6.14
N ALA A 76 16.32 6.13 4.90
CA ALA A 76 17.51 6.90 4.58
C ALA A 76 17.46 8.35 5.14
N GLU A 77 16.32 9.01 5.00
CA GLU A 77 16.08 10.37 5.53
C GLU A 77 16.19 10.42 7.06
N SER A 78 15.94 9.31 7.76
CA SER A 78 16.08 9.23 9.22
C SER A 78 17.53 9.29 9.72
N LYS A 79 18.53 9.22 8.82
CA LYS A 79 19.96 9.26 9.12
C LYS A 79 20.39 8.24 10.18
N GLY A 80 19.86 7.02 10.09
CA GLY A 80 20.20 5.90 10.96
C GLY A 80 19.46 5.87 12.30
N LYS A 81 18.55 6.81 12.56
CA LYS A 81 17.72 6.82 13.78
C LYS A 81 16.63 5.77 13.74
N VAL A 82 16.15 5.38 12.55
CA VAL A 82 15.17 4.33 12.34
C VAL A 82 15.86 3.16 11.64
N LYS A 83 15.57 1.95 12.09
CA LYS A 83 16.13 0.72 11.54
C LYS A 83 15.03 -0.27 11.20
N ALA A 84 15.15 -0.92 10.05
CA ALA A 84 14.39 -2.11 9.74
C ALA A 84 14.88 -3.29 10.59
N VAL A 85 13.98 -3.98 11.27
CA VAL A 85 14.31 -5.11 12.16
C VAL A 85 13.38 -6.27 11.85
N GLY A 86 13.96 -7.37 11.40
CA GLY A 86 13.21 -8.58 11.08
C GLY A 86 12.30 -8.42 9.84
N THR A 87 11.55 -9.48 9.57
CA THR A 87 10.63 -9.56 8.43
C THR A 87 9.30 -10.13 8.91
N VAL A 88 8.22 -9.39 8.75
CA VAL A 88 6.87 -9.83 9.11
C VAL A 88 6.33 -10.80 8.05
N MET A 89 6.68 -10.58 6.78
CA MET A 89 6.29 -11.43 5.66
C MET A 89 7.43 -11.50 4.66
N GLU A 90 8.03 -12.68 4.51
CA GLU A 90 9.09 -12.89 3.54
C GLU A 90 8.49 -13.24 2.18
N LYS A 91 8.88 -12.48 1.12
CA LYS A 91 8.46 -12.70 -0.28
C LYS A 91 6.95 -12.77 -0.53
N GLY A 92 6.14 -12.23 0.37
CA GLY A 92 4.67 -12.34 0.29
C GLY A 92 3.95 -11.08 -0.15
N GLY A 93 4.62 -9.92 -0.08
CA GLY A 93 4.05 -8.64 -0.47
C GLY A 93 4.25 -8.36 -1.95
N LEU A 94 3.17 -8.39 -2.73
CA LEU A 94 3.15 -7.89 -4.11
C LEU A 94 2.25 -6.66 -4.18
N GLN A 95 2.60 -5.69 -5.00
CA GLN A 95 1.75 -4.54 -5.28
C GLN A 95 1.89 -4.12 -6.75
N GLY A 96 0.83 -3.55 -7.31
CA GLY A 96 0.86 -3.15 -8.71
C GLY A 96 -0.51 -2.72 -9.23
N TYR A 97 -0.68 -2.78 -10.55
CA TYR A 97 -1.90 -2.40 -11.23
C TYR A 97 -2.67 -3.63 -11.70
N LEU A 98 -3.98 -3.55 -11.52
CA LEU A 98 -4.91 -4.60 -11.96
C LEU A 98 -6.01 -4.00 -12.81
N ILE A 99 -6.51 -4.85 -13.69
CA ILE A 99 -7.73 -4.59 -14.47
C ILE A 99 -8.66 -5.82 -14.38
N ASP A 100 -9.93 -5.62 -14.72
CA ASP A 100 -10.83 -6.75 -14.86
C ASP A 100 -10.38 -7.68 -16.00
N LYS A 101 -10.45 -8.98 -15.74
CA LYS A 101 -9.98 -10.02 -16.67
C LYS A 101 -10.73 -10.00 -18.00
N LYS A 102 -12.03 -9.71 -17.97
CA LYS A 102 -12.87 -9.64 -19.18
C LYS A 102 -12.34 -8.59 -20.16
N THR A 103 -11.97 -7.42 -19.66
CA THR A 103 -11.39 -6.34 -20.48
C THR A 103 -9.98 -6.69 -20.92
N ALA A 104 -9.16 -7.28 -20.03
CA ALA A 104 -7.82 -7.76 -20.38
C ALA A 104 -7.86 -8.74 -21.56
N ASP A 105 -8.68 -9.77 -21.46
CA ASP A 105 -8.82 -10.81 -22.49
C ASP A 105 -9.37 -10.25 -23.79
N LYS A 106 -10.41 -9.41 -23.72
CA LYS A 106 -11.08 -8.84 -24.89
C LYS A 106 -10.17 -7.99 -25.75
N TYR A 107 -9.29 -7.20 -25.11
CA TYR A 107 -8.44 -6.23 -25.80
C TYR A 107 -6.96 -6.63 -25.82
N GLY A 108 -6.61 -7.78 -25.25
CA GLY A 108 -5.23 -8.27 -25.18
C GLY A 108 -4.32 -7.39 -24.31
N ILE A 109 -4.88 -6.74 -23.28
CA ILE A 109 -4.13 -5.84 -22.38
C ILE A 109 -3.28 -6.68 -21.44
N LYS A 110 -1.97 -6.50 -21.48
CA LYS A 110 -0.99 -7.20 -20.63
C LYS A 110 -0.10 -6.25 -19.85
N SER A 111 -0.01 -5.00 -20.26
CA SER A 111 0.84 -3.98 -19.65
C SER A 111 0.09 -2.68 -19.47
N VAL A 112 0.52 -1.89 -18.49
CA VAL A 112 -0.01 -0.53 -18.29
C VAL A 112 0.16 0.37 -19.55
N LYS A 113 1.17 0.09 -20.37
CA LYS A 113 1.34 0.79 -21.67
C LYS A 113 0.20 0.53 -22.65
N ASP A 114 -0.44 -0.64 -22.57
CA ASP A 114 -1.55 -0.98 -23.45
C ASP A 114 -2.78 -0.14 -23.15
N ILE A 115 -2.92 0.34 -21.90
CA ILE A 115 -4.01 1.24 -21.50
C ILE A 115 -4.09 2.48 -22.39
N LYS A 116 -2.95 3.00 -22.88
CA LYS A 116 -2.92 4.16 -23.79
C LYS A 116 -3.84 3.99 -25.01
N LYS A 117 -3.93 2.77 -25.55
CA LYS A 117 -4.77 2.46 -26.73
C LYS A 117 -6.23 2.19 -26.34
N HIS A 118 -6.48 1.89 -25.08
CA HIS A 118 -7.77 1.42 -24.58
C HIS A 118 -8.32 2.29 -23.43
N ALA A 119 -7.80 3.51 -23.25
CA ALA A 119 -8.15 4.42 -22.16
C ALA A 119 -9.66 4.60 -22.01
N LYS A 120 -10.40 4.77 -23.12
CA LYS A 120 -11.85 4.94 -23.13
C LYS A 120 -12.63 3.78 -22.49
N GLN A 121 -12.05 2.59 -22.35
CA GLN A 121 -12.72 1.46 -21.69
C GLN A 121 -12.84 1.67 -20.19
N PHE A 122 -11.92 2.45 -19.62
CA PHE A 122 -11.79 2.75 -18.20
C PHE A 122 -12.17 4.20 -17.86
N ASP A 123 -12.66 4.94 -18.85
CA ASP A 123 -13.10 6.33 -18.70
C ASP A 123 -14.47 6.37 -18.03
N SER A 124 -14.56 6.84 -16.80
CA SER A 124 -15.80 6.93 -16.04
C SER A 124 -16.39 8.34 -16.00
N ASN A 125 -15.62 9.34 -16.40
CA ASN A 125 -16.02 10.75 -16.33
C ASN A 125 -16.24 11.41 -17.73
N GLY A 126 -15.84 10.71 -18.83
CA GLY A 126 -16.06 11.16 -20.20
C GLY A 126 -14.99 12.09 -20.73
N ASP A 127 -13.82 12.18 -20.09
CA ASP A 127 -12.73 13.07 -20.56
C ASP A 127 -11.78 12.41 -21.57
N GLY A 128 -12.00 11.14 -21.86
CA GLY A 128 -11.23 10.35 -22.83
C GLY A 128 -10.01 9.65 -22.24
N LYS A 129 -9.73 9.80 -20.95
CA LYS A 129 -8.65 9.13 -20.23
C LYS A 129 -9.19 7.98 -19.39
N ALA A 130 -8.34 7.02 -19.10
CA ALA A 130 -8.65 5.97 -18.14
C ALA A 130 -8.63 6.52 -16.71
N ASP A 131 -9.63 6.20 -15.89
CA ASP A 131 -9.64 6.54 -14.48
C ASP A 131 -9.07 5.36 -13.66
N MET A 132 -7.88 5.55 -13.10
CA MET A 132 -7.22 4.57 -12.24
C MET A 132 -7.44 4.92 -10.77
N ALA A 133 -8.13 4.06 -10.01
CA ALA A 133 -8.11 4.17 -8.55
C ALA A 133 -6.67 3.93 -8.07
N SER A 134 -6.01 5.00 -7.65
CA SER A 134 -4.57 5.02 -7.40
C SER A 134 -4.25 4.97 -5.91
N CYS A 135 -2.97 4.82 -5.62
CA CYS A 135 -2.42 4.88 -4.27
C CYS A 135 -2.82 6.18 -3.55
N PRO A 136 -3.32 6.12 -2.31
CA PRO A 136 -3.65 7.30 -1.52
C PRO A 136 -2.44 8.22 -1.30
N PRO A 137 -2.66 9.53 -1.18
CA PRO A 137 -1.59 10.48 -0.88
C PRO A 137 -0.90 10.19 0.45
N GLY A 138 0.44 10.27 0.45
CA GLY A 138 1.28 10.07 1.63
C GLY A 138 1.67 8.61 1.91
N TRP A 139 1.23 7.67 1.09
CA TRP A 139 1.75 6.31 1.09
C TRP A 139 3.02 6.18 0.24
N GLY A 140 3.87 5.16 0.54
CA GLY A 140 5.10 4.94 -0.22
C GLY A 140 4.90 4.70 -1.72
N CYS A 141 3.83 4.01 -2.09
CA CYS A 141 3.46 3.73 -3.47
C CYS A 141 3.16 4.98 -4.31
N GLU A 142 2.77 6.09 -3.69
CA GLU A 142 2.44 7.32 -4.42
C GLU A 142 3.63 7.84 -5.23
N LYS A 143 4.81 7.89 -4.61
CA LYS A 143 6.05 8.34 -5.25
C LYS A 143 6.47 7.40 -6.39
N VAL A 144 6.34 6.09 -6.18
CA VAL A 144 6.70 5.08 -7.18
C VAL A 144 5.76 5.17 -8.38
N ILE A 145 4.45 5.27 -8.16
CA ILE A 145 3.46 5.43 -9.23
C ILE A 145 3.70 6.75 -9.99
N ALA A 146 4.07 7.83 -9.31
CA ALA A 146 4.42 9.09 -9.98
C ALA A 146 5.57 8.89 -10.97
N LYS A 147 6.64 8.20 -10.57
CA LYS A 147 7.76 7.87 -11.46
C LYS A 147 7.33 7.02 -12.65
N HIS A 148 6.48 6.01 -12.45
CA HIS A 148 5.94 5.20 -13.55
C HIS A 148 5.18 6.07 -14.56
N PHE A 149 4.39 7.02 -14.07
CA PHE A 149 3.63 7.93 -14.94
C PHE A 149 4.55 8.83 -15.75
N ASP A 150 5.59 9.37 -15.13
CA ASP A 150 6.57 10.23 -15.81
C ASP A 150 7.38 9.45 -16.85
N GLU A 151 7.99 8.32 -16.47
CA GLU A 151 8.88 7.56 -17.36
C GLU A 151 8.14 6.86 -18.49
N LEU A 152 6.92 6.39 -18.24
CA LEU A 152 6.12 5.70 -19.23
C LEU A 152 5.20 6.65 -20.01
N GLY A 153 5.18 7.95 -19.69
CA GLY A 153 4.32 8.94 -20.33
C GLY A 153 2.84 8.60 -20.22
N LEU A 154 2.36 8.27 -19.02
CA LEU A 154 0.98 7.79 -18.79
C LEU A 154 -0.01 8.93 -18.51
N ALA A 155 0.44 10.10 -18.08
CA ALA A 155 -0.40 11.19 -17.61
C ALA A 155 -1.38 11.74 -18.65
N ASP A 156 -1.06 11.61 -19.94
CA ASP A 156 -1.96 12.02 -21.04
C ASP A 156 -3.11 11.03 -21.27
N TYR A 157 -3.01 9.81 -20.74
CA TYR A 157 -3.92 8.71 -21.02
C TYR A 157 -4.63 8.16 -19.78
N ILE A 158 -4.10 8.41 -18.59
CA ILE A 158 -4.61 7.86 -17.34
C ILE A 158 -4.68 8.95 -16.27
N ASN A 159 -5.85 9.13 -15.69
CA ASN A 159 -6.07 9.94 -14.51
C ASN A 159 -5.78 9.12 -13.25
N ARG A 160 -4.97 9.64 -12.36
CA ARG A 160 -4.74 9.06 -11.02
C ARG A 160 -5.82 9.57 -10.07
N VAL A 161 -6.86 8.77 -9.86
CA VAL A 161 -7.91 9.09 -8.88
C VAL A 161 -7.41 8.70 -7.49
N GLN A 162 -6.99 9.68 -6.72
CA GLN A 162 -6.44 9.50 -5.37
C GLN A 162 -7.48 9.87 -4.33
N ALA A 163 -7.91 8.89 -3.54
CA ALA A 163 -8.87 9.03 -2.47
C ALA A 163 -8.55 8.03 -1.34
N ASP A 164 -9.40 7.95 -0.32
CA ASP A 164 -9.33 6.88 0.67
C ASP A 164 -9.37 5.50 -0.02
N TYR A 165 -8.48 4.60 0.39
CA TYR A 165 -8.32 3.31 -0.26
C TYR A 165 -9.59 2.46 -0.18
N SER A 166 -10.20 2.36 0.99
CA SER A 166 -11.39 1.52 1.20
C SER A 166 -12.57 2.02 0.40
N ALA A 167 -12.77 3.34 0.35
CA ALA A 167 -13.80 3.97 -0.47
C ALA A 167 -13.56 3.74 -1.97
N SER A 168 -12.31 3.89 -2.43
CA SER A 168 -11.92 3.63 -3.83
C SER A 168 -12.17 2.17 -4.22
N MET A 169 -11.82 1.22 -3.36
CA MET A 169 -12.03 -0.20 -3.65
C MET A 169 -13.51 -0.60 -3.60
N ALA A 170 -14.31 0.00 -2.75
CA ALA A 170 -15.76 -0.19 -2.75
C ALA A 170 -16.37 0.27 -4.09
N ASP A 171 -15.93 1.41 -4.64
CA ASP A 171 -16.34 1.90 -5.96
C ASP A 171 -15.88 0.96 -7.09
N ILE A 172 -14.62 0.50 -7.06
CA ILE A 172 -14.08 -0.48 -8.02
C ILE A 172 -14.91 -1.76 -8.03
N ILE A 173 -15.20 -2.33 -6.86
CA ILE A 173 -16.00 -3.56 -6.73
C ILE A 173 -17.44 -3.32 -7.25
N SER A 174 -18.01 -2.17 -6.95
CA SER A 174 -19.33 -1.80 -7.45
C SER A 174 -19.32 -1.66 -8.98
N LYS A 175 -18.37 -0.97 -9.56
CA LYS A 175 -18.20 -0.85 -11.02
C LYS A 175 -18.04 -2.21 -11.68
N TYR A 176 -17.18 -3.08 -11.15
CA TYR A 176 -16.97 -4.43 -11.65
C TYR A 176 -18.29 -5.26 -11.63
N LYS A 177 -19.01 -5.28 -10.51
CA LYS A 177 -20.30 -5.99 -10.37
C LYS A 177 -21.36 -5.48 -11.35
N ASN A 178 -21.28 -4.21 -11.75
CA ASN A 178 -22.16 -3.61 -12.76
C ASN A 178 -21.61 -3.80 -14.21
N GLY A 179 -20.62 -4.68 -14.40
CA GLY A 179 -20.08 -5.04 -15.71
C GLY A 179 -19.20 -3.97 -16.37
N LYS A 180 -18.79 -2.96 -15.64
CA LYS A 180 -17.88 -1.92 -16.11
C LYS A 180 -16.43 -2.39 -16.02
N SER A 181 -15.59 -1.91 -16.93
CA SER A 181 -14.15 -2.10 -16.85
C SER A 181 -13.57 -1.31 -15.69
N VAL A 182 -12.57 -1.88 -15.00
CA VAL A 182 -11.91 -1.26 -13.86
C VAL A 182 -10.40 -1.29 -13.99
N LEU A 183 -9.75 -0.22 -13.55
CA LEU A 183 -8.29 -0.08 -13.47
C LEU A 183 -7.95 0.46 -12.08
N PHE A 184 -7.10 -0.24 -11.34
CA PHE A 184 -6.79 0.16 -9.97
C PHE A 184 -5.44 -0.35 -9.49
N TYR A 185 -4.92 0.32 -8.46
CA TYR A 185 -3.77 -0.11 -7.67
C TYR A 185 -4.24 -0.91 -6.46
N THR A 186 -3.58 -2.01 -6.17
CA THR A 186 -3.72 -2.74 -4.91
C THR A 186 -2.45 -3.54 -4.59
N TRP A 187 -2.51 -4.30 -3.51
CA TRP A 187 -1.43 -5.20 -3.08
C TRP A 187 -1.98 -6.53 -2.58
N THR A 188 -1.08 -7.49 -2.36
CA THR A 188 -1.38 -8.75 -1.67
C THR A 188 -0.49 -8.89 -0.44
N PRO A 189 -0.99 -9.48 0.67
CA PRO A 189 -2.40 -9.85 0.91
C PRO A 189 -3.27 -8.63 1.19
N ASN A 190 -4.48 -8.61 0.60
CA ASN A 190 -5.46 -7.54 0.80
C ASN A 190 -6.87 -8.09 0.60
N TRP A 191 -7.87 -7.51 1.29
CA TRP A 191 -9.27 -7.91 1.19
C TRP A 191 -9.86 -7.72 -0.22
N THR A 192 -9.36 -6.75 -0.99
CA THR A 192 -9.82 -6.48 -2.36
C THR A 192 -9.59 -7.71 -3.26
N VAL A 193 -8.39 -8.32 -3.20
CA VAL A 193 -8.09 -9.54 -3.97
C VAL A 193 -8.71 -10.81 -3.38
N GLY A 194 -9.25 -10.73 -2.18
CA GLY A 194 -10.12 -11.75 -1.61
C GLY A 194 -11.56 -11.66 -2.11
N THR A 195 -12.00 -10.44 -2.46
CA THR A 195 -13.35 -10.16 -2.97
C THR A 195 -13.42 -10.31 -4.49
N LEU A 196 -12.44 -9.76 -5.20
CA LEU A 196 -12.23 -9.94 -6.64
C LEU A 196 -11.07 -10.91 -6.83
N LYS A 197 -11.37 -12.11 -7.32
CA LYS A 197 -10.41 -13.21 -7.37
C LYS A 197 -9.36 -13.00 -8.46
N LEU A 198 -8.10 -13.07 -8.08
CA LEU A 198 -6.99 -13.03 -9.01
C LEU A 198 -7.05 -14.20 -10.00
N GLY A 199 -6.91 -13.88 -11.29
CA GLY A 199 -6.96 -14.86 -12.38
C GLY A 199 -8.37 -15.24 -12.85
N GLU A 200 -9.41 -14.95 -12.05
CA GLU A 200 -10.82 -15.16 -12.41
C GLU A 200 -11.51 -13.83 -12.75
N ASP A 201 -11.52 -12.90 -11.82
CA ASP A 201 -12.20 -11.61 -11.94
C ASP A 201 -11.25 -10.50 -12.42
N ILE A 202 -10.05 -10.50 -11.90
CA ILE A 202 -9.03 -9.48 -12.11
C ILE A 202 -7.66 -10.10 -12.42
N VAL A 203 -6.83 -9.35 -13.13
CA VAL A 203 -5.46 -9.76 -13.48
C VAL A 203 -4.48 -8.61 -13.24
N TRP A 204 -3.26 -8.97 -12.84
CA TRP A 204 -2.13 -8.04 -12.86
C TRP A 204 -1.79 -7.65 -14.29
N ILE A 205 -1.45 -6.38 -14.49
CA ILE A 205 -0.84 -5.91 -15.73
C ILE A 205 0.59 -5.48 -15.47
N ASP A 206 1.46 -5.83 -16.40
CA ASP A 206 2.88 -5.55 -16.30
C ASP A 206 3.18 -4.04 -16.29
N VAL A 207 4.18 -3.67 -15.48
CA VAL A 207 4.71 -2.32 -15.40
C VAL A 207 6.16 -2.34 -15.85
N PRO A 208 6.46 -2.11 -17.13
CA PRO A 208 7.82 -2.18 -17.67
C PRO A 208 8.63 -0.96 -17.21
N TYR A 209 9.09 -1.00 -15.99
CA TYR A 209 9.84 0.03 -15.31
C TYR A 209 11.25 -0.48 -14.97
N SER A 210 12.27 0.32 -15.26
CA SER A 210 13.68 -0.05 -15.07
C SER A 210 14.26 0.36 -13.71
N GLY A 211 13.46 1.02 -12.87
CA GLY A 211 13.88 1.46 -11.55
C GLY A 211 13.97 0.32 -10.53
N THR A 212 14.77 0.52 -9.49
CA THR A 212 14.94 -0.44 -8.38
C THR A 212 13.75 -0.44 -7.40
N GLU A 213 12.88 0.57 -7.48
CA GLU A 213 11.71 0.73 -6.62
C GLU A 213 10.52 0.08 -7.31
N SER A 214 10.48 -1.23 -7.28
CA SER A 214 9.38 -2.02 -7.85
C SER A 214 8.14 -1.94 -6.96
N VAL A 215 6.97 -1.83 -7.57
CA VAL A 215 5.67 -2.11 -6.93
C VAL A 215 5.16 -3.51 -7.31
N SER A 216 6.01 -4.33 -7.87
CA SER A 216 5.72 -5.73 -8.23
C SER A 216 6.57 -6.69 -7.41
#